data_198da19d0f7c82f6c115945e2c69778e
#
_entry.id   198da19d0f7c82f6c115945e2c69778e
#
_cell.length_a   1.000
_cell.length_b   1.000
_cell.length_c   1.000
_cell.angle_alpha   90.00
_cell.angle_beta   90.00
_cell.angle_gamma   90.00
#
_symmetry.space_group_name_H-M   'P 1'
#
loop_
_entity.id
_entity.type
_entity.pdbx_description
1 polymer ?
#
loop_
_entity_poly.entity_id
_entity_poly.type
_entity_poly.pdbx_seq_one_letter_code
_entity_poly.pdbx_strand_id
1 'polypeptide(L)'
;AVQGVVGFYDHCVDLQVKGKFVQSIVQFSQAPGEVELVSSKYPDVKSMADLKGKNLGVTGLGSSTNFLTQYLMMKSGVQLSDFTSVPVGAGATFIAAMQQDKIQAGMTTEPTMSRLLKTGEARVLVDMRTVEQTKAALGGTYPAASLYMTTAWVEKNRPTVQKLANAFVKTLKYINTHSAAEIADQMPKDY
;
A
#
# COMPACT_ATOMS: atom_id res chain seq x y z
N ALA A 1 -23.68 2.20 -3.89
CA ALA A 1 -22.55 3.12 -3.83
C ALA A 1 -22.15 3.30 -2.36
N VAL A 2 -20.85 3.40 -2.08
CA VAL A 2 -20.32 3.68 -0.74
C VAL A 2 -20.10 5.19 -0.57
N GLN A 3 -20.20 5.69 0.65
CA GLN A 3 -20.06 7.11 0.97
C GLN A 3 -18.62 7.49 1.30
N GLY A 4 -17.82 6.54 1.75
CA GLY A 4 -16.40 6.73 2.07
C GLY A 4 -15.60 5.47 1.83
N VAL A 5 -14.31 5.65 1.66
CA VAL A 5 -13.34 4.57 1.42
C VAL A 5 -12.15 4.77 2.33
N VAL A 6 -11.66 3.69 2.93
CA VAL A 6 -10.34 3.64 3.51
C VAL A 6 -9.38 3.15 2.41
N GLY A 7 -8.43 3.98 2.05
CA GLY A 7 -7.46 3.70 1.00
C GLY A 7 -6.32 4.70 1.06
N PHE A 8 -5.40 4.65 0.11
CA PHE A 8 -4.25 5.55 0.09
C PHE A 8 -4.62 6.93 -0.44
N TYR A 9 -3.92 7.94 0.05
CA TYR A 9 -4.15 9.34 -0.31
C TYR A 9 -3.86 9.64 -1.80
N ASP A 10 -2.99 8.89 -2.44
CA ASP A 10 -2.72 8.98 -3.87
C ASP A 10 -3.98 8.82 -4.73
N HIS A 11 -4.95 8.01 -4.26
CA HIS A 11 -6.25 7.90 -4.92
C HIS A 11 -7.03 9.21 -4.92
N CYS A 12 -6.87 10.05 -3.88
CA CYS A 12 -7.50 11.37 -3.88
C CYS A 12 -6.92 12.26 -4.99
N VAL A 13 -5.62 12.17 -5.24
CA VAL A 13 -4.95 12.92 -6.32
C VAL A 13 -5.39 12.40 -7.68
N ASP A 14 -5.33 11.08 -7.90
CA ASP A 14 -5.73 10.44 -9.16
C ASP A 14 -7.20 10.72 -9.51
N LEU A 15 -8.10 10.64 -8.53
CA LEU A 15 -9.52 10.93 -8.74
C LEU A 15 -9.77 12.40 -9.10
N GLN A 16 -9.04 13.35 -8.51
CA GLN A 16 -9.17 14.76 -8.86
C GLN A 16 -8.73 15.03 -10.30
N VAL A 17 -7.63 14.42 -10.75
CA VAL A 17 -7.19 14.51 -12.16
C VAL A 17 -8.30 14.01 -13.11
N LYS A 18 -9.09 13.04 -12.68
CA LYS A 18 -10.26 12.49 -13.42
C LYS A 18 -11.56 13.29 -13.20
N GLY A 19 -11.49 14.47 -12.59
CA GLY A 19 -12.65 15.33 -12.32
C GLY A 19 -13.57 14.82 -11.20
N LYS A 20 -13.11 13.87 -10.38
CA LYS A 20 -13.86 13.34 -9.23
C LYS A 20 -13.33 13.94 -7.94
N PHE A 21 -14.04 14.92 -7.41
CA PHE A 21 -13.60 15.65 -6.23
C PHE A 21 -13.86 14.86 -4.95
N VAL A 22 -12.80 14.47 -4.30
CA VAL A 22 -12.78 13.79 -3.00
C VAL A 22 -11.84 14.53 -2.05
N GLN A 23 -12.04 14.34 -0.76
CA GLN A 23 -11.18 14.90 0.27
C GLN A 23 -10.88 13.85 1.34
N SER A 24 -9.65 13.85 1.82
CA SER A 24 -9.24 13.05 2.97
C SER A 24 -9.77 13.68 4.25
N ILE A 25 -10.37 12.85 5.09
CA ILE A 25 -11.00 13.25 6.36
C ILE A 25 -10.09 12.93 7.54
N VAL A 26 -9.46 11.76 7.52
CA VAL A 26 -8.53 11.30 8.55
C VAL A 26 -7.36 10.61 7.87
N GLN A 27 -6.15 11.03 8.19
CA GLN A 27 -4.91 10.38 7.78
C GLN A 27 -4.50 9.36 8.85
N PHE A 28 -4.26 8.11 8.47
CA PHE A 28 -3.92 7.03 9.39
C PHE A 28 -2.41 6.81 9.48
N SER A 29 -1.68 6.96 8.39
CA SER A 29 -0.23 6.77 8.37
C SER A 29 0.49 7.80 7.49
N GLN A 30 1.74 8.09 7.84
CA GLN A 30 2.63 9.00 7.10
C GLN A 30 3.62 8.26 6.19
N ALA A 31 3.54 6.94 6.18
CA ALA A 31 4.35 6.06 5.35
C ALA A 31 3.45 4.99 4.73
N PRO A 32 3.81 4.44 3.55
CA PRO A 32 3.04 3.38 2.90
C PRO A 32 2.83 2.15 3.78
N GLY A 33 3.81 1.79 4.59
CA GLY A 33 3.81 0.54 5.33
C GLY A 33 4.07 -0.69 4.45
N GLU A 34 4.45 -0.48 3.19
CA GLU A 34 4.65 -1.49 2.16
C GLU A 34 6.12 -1.64 1.81
N VAL A 35 6.44 -2.74 1.16
CA VAL A 35 7.80 -3.03 0.66
C VAL A 35 7.71 -3.56 -0.77
N GLU A 36 8.72 -3.25 -1.58
CA GLU A 36 8.95 -4.02 -2.80
C GLU A 36 9.69 -5.29 -2.40
N LEU A 37 9.08 -6.43 -2.69
CA LEU A 37 9.63 -7.76 -2.44
C LEU A 37 10.27 -8.30 -3.71
N VAL A 38 11.33 -9.10 -3.55
CA VAL A 38 11.86 -9.92 -4.63
C VAL A 38 11.91 -11.39 -4.19
N SER A 39 11.50 -12.29 -5.06
CA SER A 39 11.54 -13.73 -4.82
C SER A 39 12.95 -14.18 -4.51
N SER A 40 13.12 -15.03 -3.51
CA SER A 40 14.42 -15.61 -3.13
C SER A 40 15.07 -16.46 -4.24
N LYS A 41 14.30 -16.82 -5.28
CA LYS A 41 14.82 -17.46 -6.49
C LYS A 41 15.73 -16.56 -7.34
N TYR A 42 15.70 -15.23 -7.09
CA TYR A 42 16.46 -14.23 -7.82
C TYR A 42 17.49 -13.53 -6.92
N PRO A 43 18.52 -14.25 -6.45
CA PRO A 43 19.51 -13.72 -5.50
C PRO A 43 20.36 -12.57 -6.09
N ASP A 44 20.47 -12.48 -7.42
CA ASP A 44 21.27 -11.47 -8.11
C ASP A 44 20.56 -10.11 -8.24
N VAL A 45 19.25 -10.03 -8.04
CA VAL A 45 18.52 -8.77 -8.02
C VAL A 45 18.88 -8.00 -6.76
N LYS A 46 19.53 -6.85 -6.88
CA LYS A 46 20.00 -6.01 -5.76
C LYS A 46 19.35 -4.63 -5.74
N SER A 47 18.74 -4.23 -6.85
CA SER A 47 18.11 -2.91 -7.03
C SER A 47 16.84 -3.01 -7.89
N MET A 48 16.06 -1.95 -7.91
CA MET A 48 14.90 -1.85 -8.81
C MET A 48 15.31 -1.91 -10.29
N ALA A 49 16.51 -1.42 -10.64
CA ALA A 49 17.01 -1.47 -12.02
C ALA A 49 17.21 -2.92 -12.53
N ASP A 50 17.53 -3.86 -11.64
CA ASP A 50 17.71 -5.28 -11.98
C ASP A 50 16.37 -5.99 -12.31
N LEU A 51 15.26 -5.31 -12.07
CA LEU A 51 13.91 -5.80 -12.38
C LEU A 51 13.47 -5.50 -13.82
N LYS A 52 14.33 -4.87 -14.63
CA LYS A 52 14.07 -4.69 -16.05
C LYS A 52 13.77 -6.04 -16.73
N GLY A 53 12.71 -6.09 -17.55
CA GLY A 53 12.27 -7.30 -18.25
C GLY A 53 11.51 -8.30 -17.38
N LYS A 54 11.22 -7.98 -16.10
CA LYS A 54 10.55 -8.89 -15.17
C LYS A 54 9.06 -8.56 -15.00
N ASN A 55 8.33 -9.53 -14.48
CA ASN A 55 6.94 -9.37 -14.05
C ASN A 55 6.89 -8.97 -12.59
N LEU A 56 6.26 -7.83 -12.31
CA LEU A 56 6.13 -7.26 -10.98
C LEU A 56 4.67 -7.37 -10.50
N GLY A 57 4.47 -8.11 -9.42
CA GLY A 57 3.14 -8.28 -8.83
C GLY A 57 2.66 -7.02 -8.13
N VAL A 58 1.40 -6.67 -8.36
CA VAL A 58 0.72 -5.56 -7.67
C VAL A 58 -0.67 -6.01 -7.23
N THR A 59 -1.27 -5.34 -6.26
CA THR A 59 -2.62 -5.71 -5.80
C THR A 59 -3.68 -5.47 -6.87
N GLY A 60 -3.46 -4.50 -7.74
CA GLY A 60 -4.33 -4.20 -8.88
C GLY A 60 -3.72 -3.09 -9.73
N LEU A 61 -4.07 -3.03 -11.01
CA LEU A 61 -3.67 -1.90 -11.85
C LEU A 61 -4.39 -0.63 -11.37
N GLY A 62 -3.64 0.47 -11.19
CA GLY A 62 -4.15 1.71 -10.60
C GLY A 62 -4.29 1.67 -9.08
N SER A 63 -3.78 0.65 -8.40
CA SER A 63 -3.62 0.63 -6.94
C SER A 63 -2.36 1.39 -6.52
N SER A 64 -2.27 1.71 -5.23
CA SER A 64 -1.08 2.36 -4.65
C SER A 64 0.17 1.49 -4.80
N THR A 65 0.05 0.17 -4.68
CA THR A 65 1.17 -0.75 -4.94
C THR A 65 1.66 -0.63 -6.39
N ASN A 66 0.74 -0.47 -7.35
CA ASN A 66 1.11 -0.25 -8.75
C ASN A 66 1.79 1.11 -8.96
N PHE A 67 1.25 2.19 -8.40
CA PHE A 67 1.84 3.52 -8.53
C PHE A 67 3.24 3.59 -7.92
N LEU A 68 3.43 3.02 -6.72
CA LEU A 68 4.72 3.00 -6.04
C LEU A 68 5.74 2.15 -6.78
N THR A 69 5.39 0.94 -7.22
CA THR A 69 6.27 0.09 -8.03
C THR A 69 6.71 0.80 -9.31
N GLN A 70 5.77 1.41 -10.05
CA GLN A 70 6.08 2.17 -11.26
C GLN A 70 7.02 3.35 -10.97
N TYR A 71 6.76 4.11 -9.90
CA TYR A 71 7.60 5.24 -9.51
C TYR A 71 9.03 4.78 -9.16
N LEU A 72 9.16 3.72 -8.37
CA LEU A 72 10.47 3.16 -8.00
C LEU A 72 11.26 2.67 -9.22
N MET A 73 10.60 2.01 -10.17
CA MET A 73 11.21 1.59 -11.44
C MET A 73 11.69 2.79 -12.25
N MET A 74 10.84 3.80 -12.45
CA MET A 74 11.19 5.02 -13.19
C MET A 74 12.33 5.78 -12.51
N LYS A 75 12.29 5.92 -11.18
CA LYS A 75 13.37 6.55 -10.39
C LYS A 75 14.70 5.82 -10.56
N SER A 76 14.66 4.52 -10.85
CA SER A 76 15.84 3.69 -11.10
C SER A 76 16.26 3.65 -12.58
N GLY A 77 15.67 4.51 -13.42
CA GLY A 77 16.01 4.64 -14.84
C GLY A 77 15.36 3.60 -15.75
N VAL A 78 14.39 2.82 -15.26
CA VAL A 78 13.69 1.80 -16.05
C VAL A 78 12.39 2.39 -16.59
N GLN A 79 12.15 2.27 -17.90
CA GLN A 79 10.91 2.75 -18.52
C GLN A 79 9.72 1.85 -18.19
N LEU A 80 8.50 2.41 -18.19
CA LEU A 80 7.28 1.63 -17.92
C LEU A 80 7.04 0.49 -18.93
N SER A 81 7.59 0.62 -20.14
CA SER A 81 7.56 -0.43 -21.19
C SER A 81 8.56 -1.56 -20.95
N ASP A 82 9.52 -1.38 -20.04
CA ASP A 82 10.62 -2.31 -19.81
C ASP A 82 10.33 -3.36 -18.73
N PHE A 83 9.13 -3.38 -18.17
CA PHE A 83 8.67 -4.38 -17.21
C PHE A 83 7.14 -4.55 -17.30
N THR A 84 6.62 -5.60 -16.68
CA THR A 84 5.18 -5.85 -16.69
C THR A 84 4.61 -5.77 -15.26
N SER A 85 3.65 -4.86 -15.02
CA SER A 85 2.85 -4.89 -13.79
C SER A 85 1.74 -5.95 -13.93
N VAL A 86 1.74 -6.92 -13.02
CA VAL A 86 0.79 -8.05 -13.06
C VAL A 86 -0.18 -7.91 -11.87
N PRO A 87 -1.48 -7.71 -12.12
CA PRO A 87 -2.47 -7.62 -11.04
C PRO A 87 -2.76 -9.02 -10.46
N VAL A 88 -2.15 -9.33 -9.34
CA VAL A 88 -2.28 -10.65 -8.68
C VAL A 88 -3.05 -10.62 -7.37
N GLY A 89 -3.59 -9.44 -7.00
CA GLY A 89 -4.26 -9.26 -5.71
C GLY A 89 -3.29 -9.26 -4.53
N ALA A 90 -3.80 -9.70 -3.37
CA ALA A 90 -3.04 -9.87 -2.13
C ALA A 90 -3.33 -11.26 -1.54
N GLY A 91 -2.66 -11.62 -0.45
CA GLY A 91 -2.87 -12.91 0.21
C GLY A 91 -2.39 -14.10 -0.61
N ALA A 92 -3.20 -15.15 -0.63
CA ALA A 92 -2.85 -16.44 -1.24
C ALA A 92 -2.55 -16.32 -2.75
N THR A 93 -3.23 -15.44 -3.47
CA THR A 93 -3.03 -15.25 -4.92
C THR A 93 -1.67 -14.64 -5.23
N PHE A 94 -1.23 -13.64 -4.45
CA PHE A 94 0.10 -13.04 -4.59
C PHE A 94 1.20 -14.07 -4.28
N ILE A 95 1.05 -14.81 -3.18
CA ILE A 95 1.99 -15.87 -2.77
C ILE A 95 2.11 -16.93 -3.87
N ALA A 96 0.99 -17.44 -4.36
CA ALA A 96 0.98 -18.46 -5.41
C ALA A 96 1.62 -17.95 -6.72
N ALA A 97 1.38 -16.69 -7.10
CA ALA A 97 2.00 -16.11 -8.28
C ALA A 97 3.53 -16.05 -8.17
N MET A 98 4.06 -15.71 -6.98
CA MET A 98 5.50 -15.69 -6.71
C MET A 98 6.09 -17.10 -6.66
N GLN A 99 5.42 -18.04 -6.01
CA GLN A 99 5.84 -19.45 -5.93
C GLN A 99 5.91 -20.09 -7.31
N GLN A 100 4.93 -19.80 -8.19
CA GLN A 100 4.85 -20.31 -9.56
C GLN A 100 5.71 -19.52 -10.56
N ASP A 101 6.51 -18.57 -10.08
CA ASP A 101 7.37 -17.72 -10.90
C ASP A 101 6.64 -16.87 -11.96
N LYS A 102 5.35 -16.62 -11.76
CA LYS A 102 4.58 -15.71 -12.61
C LYS A 102 4.92 -14.24 -12.36
N ILE A 103 5.42 -13.94 -11.15
CA ILE A 103 6.01 -12.66 -10.77
C ILE A 103 7.36 -12.93 -10.08
N GLN A 104 8.37 -12.14 -10.41
CA GLN A 104 9.71 -12.28 -9.85
C GLN A 104 9.94 -11.33 -8.67
N ALA A 105 9.19 -10.25 -8.63
CA ALA A 105 9.16 -9.26 -7.58
C ALA A 105 7.74 -8.68 -7.47
N GLY A 106 7.51 -7.80 -6.50
CA GLY A 106 6.25 -7.07 -6.43
C GLY A 106 5.97 -6.46 -5.07
N MET A 107 4.96 -5.61 -5.04
CA MET A 107 4.52 -4.89 -3.86
C MET A 107 3.15 -5.39 -3.42
N THR A 108 3.03 -5.71 -2.14
CA THR A 108 1.80 -6.20 -1.53
C THR A 108 1.62 -5.64 -0.12
N THR A 109 0.48 -5.93 0.48
CA THR A 109 0.09 -5.45 1.81
C THR A 109 0.29 -6.53 2.88
N GLU A 110 0.22 -6.14 4.15
CA GLU A 110 0.10 -7.10 5.25
C GLU A 110 -1.24 -7.86 5.19
N PRO A 111 -1.29 -9.12 5.65
CA PRO A 111 -0.21 -9.93 6.23
C PRO A 111 0.61 -10.73 5.18
N THR A 112 0.41 -10.51 3.89
CA THR A 112 1.06 -11.26 2.79
C THR A 112 2.57 -11.09 2.82
N MET A 113 3.01 -9.83 3.00
CA MET A 113 4.41 -9.46 3.09
C MET A 113 5.11 -10.22 4.22
N SER A 114 4.59 -10.11 5.45
CA SER A 114 5.17 -10.78 6.61
C SER A 114 5.22 -12.30 6.45
N ARG A 115 4.22 -12.89 5.79
CA ARG A 115 4.20 -14.33 5.51
C ARG A 115 5.32 -14.75 4.57
N LEU A 116 5.52 -14.06 3.45
CA LEU A 116 6.58 -14.33 2.48
C LEU A 116 7.98 -14.16 3.08
N LEU A 117 8.17 -13.14 3.93
CA LEU A 117 9.42 -12.91 4.65
C LEU A 117 9.70 -14.01 5.68
N LYS A 118 8.67 -14.42 6.44
CA LYS A 118 8.80 -15.47 7.47
C LYS A 118 9.13 -16.82 6.87
N THR A 119 8.59 -17.16 5.71
CA THR A 119 8.88 -18.42 5.02
C THR A 119 10.19 -18.41 4.22
N GLY A 120 10.83 -17.24 4.09
CA GLY A 120 12.05 -17.08 3.30
C GLY A 120 11.83 -17.14 1.79
N GLU A 121 10.58 -17.11 1.33
CA GLU A 121 10.23 -17.14 -0.09
C GLU A 121 10.53 -15.84 -0.83
N ALA A 122 10.57 -14.74 -0.08
CA ALA A 122 10.95 -13.43 -0.59
C ALA A 122 11.86 -12.70 0.40
N ARG A 123 12.50 -11.66 -0.08
CA ARG A 123 13.26 -10.68 0.71
C ARG A 123 12.87 -9.27 0.32
N VAL A 124 13.13 -8.33 1.21
CA VAL A 124 12.87 -6.91 0.96
C VAL A 124 13.93 -6.37 -0.01
N LEU A 125 13.48 -5.70 -1.05
CA LEU A 125 14.31 -4.96 -2.00
C LEU A 125 14.28 -3.45 -1.69
N VAL A 126 13.07 -2.89 -1.49
CA VAL A 126 12.88 -1.50 -1.05
C VAL A 126 11.91 -1.51 0.12
N ASP A 127 12.29 -0.86 1.21
CA ASP A 127 11.49 -0.76 2.43
C ASP A 127 10.86 0.64 2.56
N MET A 128 9.55 0.70 2.76
CA MET A 128 8.82 1.95 2.99
C MET A 128 7.89 1.84 4.20
N ARG A 129 8.24 0.99 5.17
CA ARG A 129 7.44 0.78 6.39
C ARG A 129 7.58 1.90 7.40
N THR A 130 8.67 2.67 7.35
CA THR A 130 8.86 3.85 8.20
C THR A 130 8.95 5.14 7.38
N VAL A 131 8.80 6.27 8.04
CA VAL A 131 8.93 7.59 7.40
C VAL A 131 10.33 7.81 6.85
N GLU A 132 11.37 7.39 7.60
CA GLU A 132 12.78 7.51 7.20
C GLU A 132 13.07 6.66 5.96
N GLN A 133 12.64 5.41 5.95
CA GLN A 133 12.79 4.50 4.82
C GLN A 133 12.02 5.02 3.59
N THR A 134 10.80 5.53 3.80
CA THR A 134 10.01 6.16 2.74
C THR A 134 10.73 7.34 2.12
N LYS A 135 11.29 8.25 2.95
CA LYS A 135 12.08 9.38 2.45
C LYS A 135 13.32 8.94 1.66
N ALA A 136 14.00 7.90 2.13
CA ALA A 136 15.16 7.34 1.42
C ALA A 136 14.74 6.75 0.06
N ALA A 137 13.66 6.00 0.01
CA ALA A 137 13.17 5.36 -1.20
C ALA A 137 12.57 6.37 -2.20
N LEU A 138 11.70 7.26 -1.75
CA LEU A 138 10.92 8.15 -2.62
C LEU A 138 11.50 9.57 -2.76
N GLY A 139 12.36 10.00 -1.84
CA GLY A 139 12.88 11.38 -1.77
C GLY A 139 12.01 12.32 -0.94
N GLY A 140 10.92 11.85 -0.36
CA GLY A 140 9.99 12.63 0.45
C GLY A 140 9.03 11.75 1.26
N THR A 141 8.12 12.40 1.98
CA THR A 141 7.04 11.71 2.70
C THR A 141 5.96 11.25 1.72
N TYR A 142 5.26 10.20 2.08
CA TYR A 142 4.14 9.66 1.30
C TYR A 142 2.97 9.37 2.25
N PRO A 143 2.03 10.30 2.41
CA PRO A 143 0.82 10.05 3.16
C PRO A 143 0.07 8.87 2.55
N ALA A 144 -0.18 7.85 3.33
CA ALA A 144 -0.71 6.60 2.82
C ALA A 144 -2.18 6.38 3.25
N ALA A 145 -2.45 5.44 4.12
CA ALA A 145 -3.82 5.10 4.49
C ALA A 145 -4.60 6.29 5.04
N SER A 146 -5.76 6.56 4.46
CA SER A 146 -6.67 7.63 4.88
C SER A 146 -8.12 7.24 4.65
N LEU A 147 -9.01 7.88 5.40
CA LEU A 147 -10.44 7.88 5.09
C LEU A 147 -10.71 9.05 4.14
N TYR A 148 -11.25 8.79 2.96
CA TYR A 148 -11.66 9.84 2.04
C TYR A 148 -13.10 9.65 1.54
N MET A 149 -13.73 10.76 1.18
CA MET A 149 -15.12 10.83 0.76
C MET A 149 -15.29 11.85 -0.34
N THR A 150 -16.38 11.75 -1.12
CA THR A 150 -16.69 12.80 -2.10
C THR A 150 -16.96 14.13 -1.39
N THR A 151 -16.43 15.22 -1.91
CA THR A 151 -16.59 16.57 -1.36
C THR A 151 -18.07 16.92 -1.18
N ALA A 152 -18.90 16.65 -2.18
CA ALA A 152 -20.33 16.94 -2.13
C ALA A 152 -21.06 16.18 -1.00
N TRP A 153 -20.63 14.96 -0.67
CA TRP A 153 -21.24 14.21 0.45
C TRP A 153 -20.80 14.78 1.79
N VAL A 154 -19.53 15.12 1.93
CA VAL A 154 -18.98 15.74 3.15
C VAL A 154 -19.70 17.03 3.48
N GLU A 155 -19.89 17.90 2.48
CA GLU A 155 -20.58 19.19 2.67
C GLU A 155 -22.02 19.03 3.18
N LYS A 156 -22.74 18.04 2.65
CA LYS A 156 -24.13 17.75 3.04
C LYS A 156 -24.25 17.03 4.39
N ASN A 157 -23.18 16.38 4.86
CA ASN A 157 -23.26 15.48 6.02
C ASN A 157 -22.20 15.79 7.09
N ARG A 158 -21.76 17.05 7.21
CA ARG A 158 -20.69 17.47 8.13
C ARG A 158 -20.79 16.89 9.55
N PRO A 159 -21.97 16.87 10.22
CA PRO A 159 -22.08 16.31 11.57
C PRO A 159 -21.77 14.79 11.61
N THR A 160 -22.17 14.05 10.59
CA THR A 160 -21.88 12.60 10.48
C THR A 160 -20.40 12.37 10.20
N VAL A 161 -19.81 13.14 9.30
CA VAL A 161 -18.37 13.09 8.98
C VAL A 161 -17.55 13.40 10.22
N GLN A 162 -17.93 14.41 11.01
CA GLN A 162 -17.22 14.75 12.25
C GLN A 162 -17.28 13.62 13.28
N LYS A 163 -18.44 12.99 13.45
CA LYS A 163 -18.56 11.83 14.36
C LYS A 163 -17.69 10.66 13.92
N LEU A 164 -17.64 10.41 12.61
CA LEU A 164 -16.81 9.36 12.03
C LEU A 164 -15.32 9.66 12.21
N ALA A 165 -14.89 10.90 11.93
CA ALA A 165 -13.52 11.34 12.17
C ALA A 165 -13.11 11.17 13.64
N ASN A 166 -14.00 11.57 14.57
CA ASN A 166 -13.74 11.41 16.01
C ASN A 166 -13.59 9.93 16.39
N ALA A 167 -14.39 9.03 15.81
CA ALA A 167 -14.30 7.59 16.07
C ALA A 167 -12.94 7.04 15.59
N PHE A 168 -12.51 7.37 14.37
CA PHE A 168 -11.20 6.97 13.86
C PHE A 168 -10.05 7.52 14.69
N VAL A 169 -10.08 8.80 15.05
CA VAL A 169 -9.04 9.41 15.91
C VAL A 169 -8.98 8.73 17.28
N LYS A 170 -10.14 8.40 17.86
CA LYS A 170 -10.19 7.64 19.12
C LYS A 170 -9.56 6.25 18.97
N THR A 171 -9.88 5.55 17.89
CA THR A 171 -9.30 4.23 17.59
C THR A 171 -7.77 4.30 17.40
N LEU A 172 -7.28 5.28 16.63
CA LEU A 172 -5.84 5.47 16.43
C LEU A 172 -5.11 5.78 17.75
N LYS A 173 -5.72 6.58 18.63
CA LYS A 173 -5.18 6.82 19.97
C LYS A 173 -5.14 5.54 20.81
N TYR A 174 -6.18 4.72 20.73
CA TYR A 174 -6.21 3.42 21.40
C TYR A 174 -5.06 2.52 20.92
N ILE A 175 -4.91 2.36 19.61
CA ILE A 175 -3.84 1.56 18.99
C ILE A 175 -2.45 2.02 19.45
N ASN A 176 -2.21 3.33 19.57
CA ASN A 176 -0.93 3.88 19.98
C ASN A 176 -0.60 3.72 21.48
N THR A 177 -1.57 3.35 22.29
CA THR A 177 -1.43 3.27 23.76
C THR A 177 -1.64 1.88 24.34
N HIS A 178 -1.97 0.89 23.51
CA HIS A 178 -2.25 -0.49 23.92
C HIS A 178 -1.30 -1.47 23.25
N SER A 179 -1.10 -2.61 23.90
CA SER A 179 -0.27 -3.70 23.38
C SER A 179 -0.94 -4.39 22.18
N ALA A 180 -0.15 -5.11 21.39
CA ALA A 180 -0.67 -5.89 20.26
C ALA A 180 -1.73 -6.91 20.70
N ALA A 181 -1.60 -7.52 21.89
CA ALA A 181 -2.58 -8.46 22.42
C ALA A 181 -3.92 -7.77 22.72
N GLU A 182 -3.88 -6.63 23.43
CA GLU A 182 -5.09 -5.86 23.72
C GLU A 182 -5.79 -5.34 22.46
N ILE A 183 -5.02 -4.98 21.43
CA ILE A 183 -5.57 -4.58 20.13
C ILE A 183 -6.23 -5.78 19.45
N ALA A 184 -5.56 -6.94 19.44
CA ALA A 184 -6.08 -8.16 18.84
C ALA A 184 -7.40 -8.60 19.49
N ASP A 185 -7.54 -8.47 20.82
CA ASP A 185 -8.77 -8.80 21.55
C ASP A 185 -9.96 -7.91 21.16
N GLN A 186 -9.72 -6.74 20.57
CA GLN A 186 -10.77 -5.83 20.06
C GLN A 186 -11.07 -6.05 18.58
N MET A 187 -10.30 -6.88 17.90
CA MET A 187 -10.52 -7.15 16.47
C MET A 187 -11.77 -8.05 16.28
N PRO A 188 -12.47 -7.89 15.15
CA PRO A 188 -13.51 -8.86 14.77
C PRO A 188 -12.93 -10.27 14.70
N LYS A 189 -13.73 -11.28 15.06
CA LYS A 189 -13.29 -12.68 15.12
C LYS A 189 -12.80 -13.27 13.80
N ASP A 190 -13.10 -12.59 12.70
CA ASP A 190 -12.70 -12.99 11.34
C ASP A 190 -11.28 -12.55 10.95
N TYR A 191 -10.57 -11.85 11.86
CA TYR A 191 -9.20 -11.37 11.69
C TYR A 191 -8.20 -12.07 12.59
#